data_56a0b47c1a3ce86fe0417d6aff09118b
#
_entry.id   56a0b47c1a3ce86fe0417d6aff09118b
#
_cell.length_a   1.000
_cell.length_b   1.000
_cell.length_c   1.000
_cell.angle_alpha   90.00
_cell.angle_beta   90.00
_cell.angle_gamma   90.00
#
_symmetry.space_group_name_H-M   'P 1'
#
loop_
_entity.id
_entity.type
_entity.pdbx_description
1 polymer ?
#
loop_
_entity_poly.entity_id
_entity_poly.type
_entity_poly.pdbx_seq_one_letter_code
_entity_poly.pdbx_strand_id
1 'polypeptide(L)'
;MRTGAEMPNETWTIKRCLDWTRDYLRDKGDERPRLSAEWLLSGVTGLSRTEIYMSFDKPMSPEELARMHSAVVRRAKGEPLQYIIGETDFRTITVACAPGVLIPRPETELLVEETLKYIDADVLGAAACRPRGRVELPWNAEIQAAREAELATAAAQSEDRPVERERREEDNAALGEDAAPEAGDSGGSG
;
A
#
# COMPACT_ATOMS: atom_id res chain seq x y z
N MET A 1 22.16 -24.71 12.63
CA MET A 1 22.24 -24.34 11.21
C MET A 1 20.98 -24.86 10.52
N ARG A 2 19.96 -24.06 10.36
CA ARG A 2 18.77 -24.44 9.56
C ARG A 2 18.98 -23.90 8.16
N THR A 3 19.21 -24.84 7.26
CA THR A 3 19.32 -24.69 5.82
C THR A 3 18.20 -23.86 5.26
N GLY A 4 18.54 -22.90 4.39
CA GLY A 4 17.59 -22.09 3.66
C GLY A 4 16.62 -22.96 2.86
N ALA A 5 15.40 -23.04 3.30
CA ALA A 5 14.32 -23.59 2.51
C ALA A 5 14.07 -22.60 1.36
N GLU A 6 14.39 -23.05 0.16
CA GLU A 6 13.93 -22.45 -1.10
C GLU A 6 12.42 -22.29 -0.99
N MET A 7 11.97 -21.04 -0.85
CA MET A 7 10.55 -20.74 -0.79
C MET A 7 9.99 -21.03 -2.18
N PRO A 8 9.00 -21.91 -2.30
CA PRO A 8 8.29 -22.07 -3.56
C PRO A 8 7.77 -20.70 -4.00
N ASN A 9 7.77 -20.45 -5.29
CA ASN A 9 7.31 -19.21 -5.92
C ASN A 9 5.78 -19.04 -5.71
N GLU A 10 5.39 -18.94 -4.43
CA GLU A 10 4.00 -18.81 -4.02
C GLU A 10 3.59 -17.35 -4.18
N THR A 11 2.67 -17.13 -5.08
CA THR A 11 2.06 -15.81 -5.31
C THR A 11 1.47 -15.26 -4.00
N TRP A 12 1.90 -14.08 -3.60
CA TRP A 12 1.35 -13.38 -2.45
C TRP A 12 -0.02 -12.82 -2.80
N THR A 13 -1.06 -13.36 -2.19
CA THR A 13 -2.43 -12.83 -2.30
C THR A 13 -2.72 -11.86 -1.17
N ILE A 14 -3.77 -11.04 -1.34
CA ILE A 14 -4.27 -10.11 -0.32
C ILE A 14 -4.52 -10.84 1.01
N LYS A 15 -5.17 -12.00 0.98
CA LYS A 15 -5.43 -12.81 2.18
C LYS A 15 -4.15 -13.22 2.88
N ARG A 16 -3.20 -13.76 2.14
CA ARG A 16 -1.92 -14.22 2.71
C ARG A 16 -1.14 -13.07 3.33
N CYS A 17 -1.12 -11.92 2.67
CA CYS A 17 -0.48 -10.71 3.18
C CYS A 17 -1.15 -10.22 4.47
N LEU A 18 -2.49 -10.21 4.51
CA LEU A 18 -3.27 -9.83 5.69
C LEU A 18 -2.98 -10.74 6.89
N ASP A 19 -3.05 -12.07 6.67
CA ASP A 19 -2.83 -13.06 7.73
C ASP A 19 -1.39 -13.00 8.27
N TRP A 20 -0.41 -12.92 7.38
CA TRP A 20 1.00 -12.79 7.77
C TRP A 20 1.25 -11.49 8.57
N THR A 21 0.73 -10.36 8.09
CA THR A 21 0.90 -9.07 8.74
C THR A 21 0.26 -9.05 10.13
N ARG A 22 -0.97 -9.59 10.25
CA ARG A 22 -1.65 -9.73 11.55
C ARG A 22 -0.80 -10.52 12.54
N ASP A 23 -0.28 -11.68 12.13
CA ASP A 23 0.48 -12.56 13.01
C ASP A 23 1.82 -11.93 13.38
N TYR A 24 2.50 -11.31 12.44
CA TYR A 24 3.75 -10.59 12.69
C TYR A 24 3.57 -9.42 13.67
N LEU A 25 2.54 -8.57 13.48
CA LEU A 25 2.27 -7.44 14.36
C LEU A 25 1.84 -7.90 15.76
N ARG A 26 1.09 -9.01 15.86
CA ARG A 26 0.76 -9.62 17.16
C ARG A 26 2.02 -10.04 17.92
N ASP A 27 2.96 -10.69 17.23
CA ASP A 27 4.22 -11.14 17.84
C ASP A 27 5.12 -9.95 18.24
N LYS A 28 4.93 -8.78 17.62
CA LYS A 28 5.58 -7.51 17.98
C LYS A 28 4.86 -6.73 19.09
N GLY A 29 3.73 -7.22 19.59
CA GLY A 29 2.99 -6.60 20.70
C GLY A 29 2.02 -5.50 20.29
N ASP A 30 1.57 -5.46 19.03
CA ASP A 30 0.50 -4.55 18.62
C ASP A 30 -0.80 -4.93 19.35
N GLU A 31 -1.46 -3.95 19.95
CA GLU A 31 -2.70 -4.16 20.71
C GLU A 31 -3.87 -4.62 19.83
N ARG A 32 -3.89 -4.21 18.57
CA ARG A 32 -4.96 -4.49 17.61
C ARG A 32 -4.41 -4.94 16.26
N PRO A 33 -3.67 -6.06 16.21
CA PRO A 33 -2.88 -6.45 15.05
C PRO A 33 -3.71 -6.68 13.78
N ARG A 34 -4.93 -7.19 13.93
CA ARG A 34 -5.85 -7.37 12.80
C ARG A 34 -6.28 -6.03 12.19
N LEU A 35 -6.69 -5.10 13.04
CA LEU A 35 -7.10 -3.77 12.61
C LEU A 35 -5.93 -3.03 11.94
N SER A 36 -4.74 -3.10 12.54
CA SER A 36 -3.53 -2.52 11.98
C SER A 36 -3.20 -3.10 10.59
N ALA A 37 -3.31 -4.42 10.43
CA ALA A 37 -3.06 -5.08 9.15
C ALA A 37 -4.07 -4.66 8.06
N GLU A 38 -5.36 -4.58 8.40
CA GLU A 38 -6.41 -4.12 7.48
C GLU A 38 -6.20 -2.67 7.04
N TRP A 39 -5.84 -1.79 7.96
CA TRP A 39 -5.57 -0.38 7.66
C TRP A 39 -4.32 -0.19 6.77
N LEU A 40 -3.23 -0.88 7.09
CA LEU A 40 -2.02 -0.83 6.29
C LEU A 40 -2.27 -1.35 4.88
N LEU A 41 -3.00 -2.45 4.75
CA LEU A 41 -3.34 -3.04 3.46
C LEU A 41 -4.24 -2.10 2.64
N SER A 42 -5.22 -1.48 3.28
CA SER A 42 -6.08 -0.45 2.66
C SER A 42 -5.26 0.73 2.14
N GLY A 43 -4.36 1.27 2.96
CA GLY A 43 -3.50 2.39 2.57
C GLY A 43 -2.53 2.05 1.44
N VAL A 44 -2.08 0.80 1.33
CA VAL A 44 -1.16 0.36 0.27
C VAL A 44 -1.86 0.07 -1.05
N THR A 45 -3.03 -0.60 -0.99
CA THR A 45 -3.76 -1.06 -2.18
C THR A 45 -4.79 -0.06 -2.67
N GLY A 46 -5.18 0.92 -1.85
CA GLY A 46 -6.29 1.84 -2.12
C GLY A 46 -7.67 1.18 -2.03
N LEU A 47 -7.75 -0.08 -1.62
CA LEU A 47 -9.01 -0.80 -1.47
C LEU A 47 -9.66 -0.47 -0.13
N SER A 48 -10.97 -0.29 -0.13
CA SER A 48 -11.74 -0.21 1.10
C SER A 48 -11.68 -1.54 1.87
N ARG A 49 -12.00 -1.50 3.15
CA ARG A 49 -12.03 -2.71 4.00
C ARG A 49 -12.95 -3.80 3.42
N THR A 50 -14.09 -3.43 2.88
CA THR A 50 -15.03 -4.38 2.26
C THR A 50 -14.43 -5.01 1.01
N GLU A 51 -13.79 -4.21 0.15
CA GLU A 51 -13.15 -4.68 -1.07
C GLU A 51 -11.97 -5.61 -0.80
N ILE A 52 -11.21 -5.39 0.27
CA ILE A 52 -10.15 -6.30 0.73
C ILE A 52 -10.74 -7.70 0.98
N TYR A 53 -11.88 -7.78 1.69
CA TYR A 53 -12.53 -9.05 1.99
C TYR A 53 -13.14 -9.72 0.75
N MET A 54 -13.56 -8.93 -0.23
CA MET A 54 -14.08 -9.45 -1.50
C MET A 54 -12.99 -9.91 -2.47
N SER A 55 -11.74 -9.46 -2.26
CA SER A 55 -10.63 -9.65 -3.18
C SER A 55 -9.49 -10.50 -2.60
N PHE A 56 -9.79 -11.42 -1.71
CA PHE A 56 -8.80 -12.22 -0.97
C PHE A 56 -7.82 -12.99 -1.86
N ASP A 57 -8.29 -13.48 -3.00
CA ASP A 57 -7.50 -14.28 -3.94
C ASP A 57 -6.70 -13.42 -4.93
N LYS A 58 -6.92 -12.09 -4.94
CA LYS A 58 -6.18 -11.19 -5.82
C LYS A 58 -4.69 -11.21 -5.47
N PRO A 59 -3.81 -11.44 -6.45
CA PRO A 59 -2.37 -11.33 -6.24
C PRO A 59 -1.96 -9.89 -6.01
N MET A 60 -0.99 -9.68 -5.15
CA MET A 60 -0.37 -8.39 -4.91
C MET A 60 0.83 -8.19 -5.83
N SER A 61 1.01 -6.96 -6.32
CA SER A 61 2.17 -6.61 -7.13
C SER A 61 3.46 -6.54 -6.27
N PRO A 62 4.64 -6.68 -6.87
CA PRO A 62 5.91 -6.49 -6.15
C PRO A 62 6.02 -5.13 -5.48
N GLU A 63 5.48 -4.07 -6.10
CA GLU A 63 5.49 -2.71 -5.57
C GLU A 63 4.57 -2.59 -4.34
N GLU A 64 3.39 -3.19 -4.40
CA GLU A 64 2.47 -3.24 -3.26
C GLU A 64 3.10 -4.00 -2.09
N LEU A 65 3.77 -5.13 -2.36
CA LEU A 65 4.47 -5.90 -1.33
C LEU A 65 5.64 -5.11 -0.71
N ALA A 66 6.41 -4.39 -1.51
CA ALA A 66 7.49 -3.54 -1.00
C ALA A 66 6.97 -2.41 -0.11
N ARG A 67 5.90 -1.72 -0.53
CA ARG A 67 5.22 -0.70 0.28
C ARG A 67 4.66 -1.29 1.57
N MET A 68 4.01 -2.43 1.48
CA MET A 68 3.46 -3.13 2.63
C MET A 68 4.54 -3.53 3.63
N HIS A 69 5.65 -4.09 3.17
CA HIS A 69 6.79 -4.43 4.02
C HIS A 69 7.32 -3.20 4.77
N SER A 70 7.54 -2.09 4.07
CA SER A 70 7.99 -0.83 4.69
C SER A 70 6.99 -0.35 5.76
N ALA A 71 5.69 -0.36 5.47
CA ALA A 71 4.64 0.06 6.38
C ALA A 71 4.56 -0.84 7.63
N VAL A 72 4.67 -2.15 7.47
CA VAL A 72 4.67 -3.13 8.57
C VAL A 72 5.89 -2.94 9.49
N VAL A 73 7.08 -2.70 8.91
CA VAL A 73 8.29 -2.44 9.70
C VAL A 73 8.17 -1.16 10.52
N ARG A 74 7.59 -0.09 9.96
CA ARG A 74 7.31 1.17 10.68
C ARG A 74 6.32 0.92 11.82
N ARG A 75 5.23 0.21 11.56
CA ARG A 75 4.22 -0.12 12.58
C ARG A 75 4.80 -0.97 13.71
N ALA A 76 5.61 -1.96 13.38
CA ALA A 76 6.29 -2.82 14.38
C ALA A 76 7.25 -2.05 15.30
N LYS A 77 7.71 -0.87 14.89
CA LYS A 77 8.49 0.07 15.72
C LYS A 77 7.62 0.97 16.60
N GLY A 78 6.29 0.82 16.56
CA GLY A 78 5.34 1.62 17.34
C GLY A 78 4.87 2.89 16.64
N GLU A 79 5.18 3.11 15.37
CA GLU A 79 4.70 4.29 14.65
C GLU A 79 3.17 4.25 14.49
N PRO A 80 2.46 5.37 14.75
CA PRO A 80 1.01 5.45 14.55
C PRO A 80 0.60 5.15 13.11
N LEU A 81 -0.51 4.42 12.94
CA LEU A 81 -1.06 4.07 11.62
C LEU A 81 -1.30 5.30 10.74
N GLN A 82 -1.82 6.38 11.33
CA GLN A 82 -2.12 7.64 10.64
C GLN A 82 -0.89 8.29 10.02
N TYR A 83 0.28 8.17 10.67
CA TYR A 83 1.54 8.68 10.12
C TYR A 83 2.11 7.78 9.03
N ILE A 84 1.82 6.47 9.09
CA ILE A 84 2.26 5.51 8.08
C ILE A 84 1.42 5.67 6.81
N ILE A 85 0.10 5.84 6.97
CA ILE A 85 -0.86 5.99 5.88
C ILE A 85 -0.80 7.42 5.31
N GLY A 86 -0.52 8.42 6.17
CA GLY A 86 -0.43 9.83 5.81
C GLY A 86 -1.75 10.59 5.93
N GLU A 87 -2.83 9.92 6.30
CA GLU A 87 -4.15 10.54 6.43
C GLU A 87 -5.02 9.84 7.47
N THR A 88 -6.05 10.51 7.93
CA THR A 88 -7.11 9.95 8.78
C THR A 88 -8.42 10.69 8.52
N ASP A 89 -9.52 9.99 8.74
CA ASP A 89 -10.83 10.63 8.68
C ASP A 89 -11.09 11.45 9.95
N PHE A 90 -11.71 12.59 9.77
CA PHE A 90 -12.24 13.45 10.82
C PHE A 90 -13.64 13.89 10.45
N ARG A 91 -14.66 13.26 11.05
CA ARG A 91 -16.06 13.42 10.67
C ARG A 91 -16.30 13.16 9.17
N THR A 92 -16.55 14.21 8.40
CA THR A 92 -16.88 14.14 6.96
C THR A 92 -15.72 14.53 6.06
N ILE A 93 -14.54 14.80 6.61
CA ILE A 93 -13.35 15.21 5.85
C ILE A 93 -12.19 14.26 6.14
N THR A 94 -11.31 14.09 5.17
CA THR A 94 -10.03 13.41 5.35
C THR A 94 -8.95 14.45 5.64
N VAL A 95 -8.16 14.22 6.69
CA VAL A 95 -7.11 15.12 7.17
C VAL A 95 -5.76 14.48 6.95
N ALA A 96 -4.82 15.21 6.37
CA ALA A 96 -3.44 14.75 6.22
C ALA A 96 -2.75 14.67 7.59
N CYS A 97 -2.03 13.57 7.82
CA CYS A 97 -1.30 13.30 9.04
C CYS A 97 0.18 13.09 8.75
N ALA A 98 1.05 13.83 9.45
CA ALA A 98 2.49 13.69 9.36
C ALA A 98 3.13 13.74 10.75
N PRO A 99 4.36 13.23 10.94
CA PRO A 99 5.08 13.36 12.19
C PRO A 99 5.16 14.82 12.64
N GLY A 100 4.81 15.07 13.92
CA GLY A 100 4.73 16.43 14.49
C GLY A 100 3.35 17.09 14.40
N VAL A 101 2.41 16.52 13.67
CA VAL A 101 1.01 16.97 13.64
C VAL A 101 0.18 16.14 14.61
N LEU A 102 -0.73 16.80 15.35
CA LEU A 102 -1.65 16.10 16.24
C LEU A 102 -2.58 15.20 15.42
N ILE A 103 -2.64 13.92 15.75
CA ILE A 103 -3.63 12.99 15.20
C ILE A 103 -4.99 13.33 15.81
N PRO A 104 -6.01 13.64 15.00
CA PRO A 104 -7.36 13.90 15.50
C PRO A 104 -7.89 12.76 16.36
N ARG A 105 -8.58 13.09 17.44
CA ARG A 105 -9.18 12.11 18.35
C ARG A 105 -10.71 12.07 18.17
N PRO A 106 -11.34 10.92 18.36
CA PRO A 106 -12.79 10.78 18.27
C PRO A 106 -13.56 11.71 19.22
N GLU A 107 -12.99 12.01 20.41
CA GLU A 107 -13.59 12.94 21.37
C GLU A 107 -13.67 14.36 20.80
N THR A 108 -12.71 14.75 19.97
CA THR A 108 -12.74 16.06 19.29
C THR A 108 -13.83 16.11 18.19
N GLU A 109 -14.08 14.99 17.51
CA GLU A 109 -15.17 14.89 16.56
C GLU A 109 -16.53 15.08 17.25
N LEU A 110 -16.71 14.44 18.39
CA LEU A 110 -17.91 14.57 19.20
C LEU A 110 -18.11 16.02 19.68
N LEU A 111 -17.05 16.67 20.16
CA LEU A 111 -17.11 18.08 20.57
C LEU A 111 -17.55 18.99 19.41
N VAL A 112 -16.97 18.79 18.24
CA VAL A 112 -17.32 19.56 17.05
C VAL A 112 -18.79 19.30 16.66
N GLU A 113 -19.25 18.06 16.74
CA GLU A 113 -20.63 17.70 16.42
C GLU A 113 -21.63 18.37 17.36
N GLU A 114 -21.39 18.32 18.67
CA GLU A 114 -22.25 18.98 19.66
C GLU A 114 -22.22 20.50 19.51
N THR A 115 -21.07 21.08 19.22
CA THR A 115 -20.96 22.52 18.96
C THR A 115 -21.76 22.93 17.72
N LEU A 116 -21.71 22.14 16.64
CA LEU A 116 -22.47 22.42 15.43
C LEU A 116 -23.98 22.31 15.68
N LYS A 117 -24.43 21.30 16.43
CA LYS A 117 -25.85 21.15 16.82
C LYS A 117 -26.33 22.37 17.61
N TYR A 118 -25.51 22.85 18.57
CA TYR A 118 -25.85 24.05 19.33
C TYR A 118 -25.94 25.30 18.43
N ILE A 119 -24.97 25.51 17.54
CA ILE A 119 -24.96 26.61 16.60
C ILE A 119 -26.21 26.57 15.70
N ASP A 120 -26.57 25.40 15.20
CA ASP A 120 -27.74 25.22 14.34
C ASP A 120 -29.05 25.55 15.06
N ALA A 121 -29.18 25.03 16.29
CA ALA A 121 -30.43 25.16 17.07
C ALA A 121 -30.60 26.57 17.67
N ASP A 122 -29.57 27.12 18.31
CA ASP A 122 -29.67 28.29 19.18
C ASP A 122 -29.16 29.56 18.53
N VAL A 123 -28.25 29.48 17.56
CA VAL A 123 -27.61 30.69 16.97
C VAL A 123 -28.13 31.00 15.58
N LEU A 124 -28.28 30.01 14.71
CA LEU A 124 -28.61 30.24 13.29
C LEU A 124 -30.05 29.82 12.92
N GLY A 125 -30.75 29.06 13.77
CA GLY A 125 -32.03 28.44 13.43
C GLY A 125 -31.86 27.36 12.35
N ALA A 126 -32.72 26.35 12.34
CA ALA A 126 -32.63 25.14 11.52
C ALA A 126 -32.53 25.38 9.98
N ALA A 127 -32.75 26.61 9.50
CA ALA A 127 -32.72 26.95 8.06
C ALA A 127 -31.34 27.39 7.54
N ALA A 128 -30.40 27.73 8.41
CA ALA A 128 -29.15 28.39 8.01
C ALA A 128 -27.95 27.44 7.79
N CYS A 129 -27.97 26.27 8.37
CA CYS A 129 -26.86 25.32 8.26
C CYS A 129 -27.12 24.23 7.21
N ARG A 130 -27.13 24.64 5.94
CA ARG A 130 -26.92 23.66 4.88
C ARG A 130 -25.43 23.34 4.85
N PRO A 131 -25.03 22.04 4.79
CA PRO A 131 -23.64 21.69 4.58
C PRO A 131 -23.20 22.38 3.28
N ARG A 132 -22.37 23.41 3.40
CA ARG A 132 -21.66 23.97 2.25
C ARG A 132 -20.84 22.80 1.69
N GLY A 133 -20.93 22.58 0.39
CA GLY A 133 -20.16 21.55 -0.28
C GLY A 133 -18.69 21.63 0.13
N ARG A 134 -17.98 20.54 -0.06
CA ARG A 134 -16.56 20.36 0.27
C ARG A 134 -15.80 21.68 0.12
N VAL A 135 -15.36 22.26 1.23
CA VAL A 135 -14.50 23.44 1.19
C VAL A 135 -13.16 22.96 0.69
N GLU A 136 -12.86 23.26 -0.56
CA GLU A 136 -11.50 23.09 -1.07
C GLU A 136 -10.64 24.16 -0.42
N LEU A 137 -9.87 23.74 0.57
CA LEU A 137 -8.92 24.64 1.21
C LEU A 137 -7.74 24.85 0.24
N PRO A 138 -7.21 26.07 0.10
CA PRO A 138 -6.16 26.38 -0.88
C PRO A 138 -4.96 25.42 -0.81
N TRP A 139 -4.59 24.96 0.38
CA TRP A 139 -3.49 24.01 0.56
C TRP A 139 -3.80 22.59 0.10
N ASN A 140 -5.07 22.20 -0.04
CA ASN A 140 -5.41 20.87 -0.60
C ASN A 140 -5.01 20.79 -2.08
N ALA A 141 -5.15 21.89 -2.83
CA ALA A 141 -4.70 21.96 -4.22
C ALA A 141 -3.17 21.88 -4.31
N GLU A 142 -2.45 22.54 -3.41
CA GLU A 142 -0.99 22.51 -3.37
C GLU A 142 -0.46 21.11 -2.99
N ILE A 143 -1.09 20.44 -2.01
CA ILE A 143 -0.73 19.07 -1.60
C ILE A 143 -1.04 18.07 -2.71
N GLN A 144 -2.16 18.21 -3.41
CA GLN A 144 -2.51 17.35 -4.54
C GLN A 144 -1.56 17.58 -5.71
N ALA A 145 -1.24 18.82 -6.05
CA ALA A 145 -0.28 19.15 -7.10
C ALA A 145 1.13 18.63 -6.76
N ALA A 146 1.56 18.73 -5.51
CA ALA A 146 2.84 18.17 -5.07
C ALA A 146 2.86 16.64 -5.18
N ARG A 147 1.76 15.98 -4.81
CA ARG A 147 1.63 14.52 -4.90
C ARG A 147 1.57 14.02 -6.34
N GLU A 148 0.89 14.75 -7.22
CA GLU A 148 0.86 14.47 -8.66
C GLU A 148 2.25 14.69 -9.29
N ALA A 149 2.98 15.72 -8.88
CA ALA A 149 4.35 15.97 -9.33
C ALA A 149 5.32 14.88 -8.85
N GLU A 150 5.19 14.39 -7.61
CA GLU A 150 5.98 13.26 -7.11
C GLU A 150 5.67 11.96 -7.88
N LEU A 151 4.40 11.69 -8.16
CA LEU A 151 3.99 10.52 -8.93
C LEU A 151 4.47 10.61 -10.38
N ALA A 152 4.42 11.80 -10.99
CA ALA A 152 4.91 12.02 -12.35
C ALA A 152 6.44 11.87 -12.43
N THR A 153 7.18 12.35 -11.43
CA THR A 153 8.65 12.16 -11.36
C THR A 153 9.03 10.70 -11.11
N ALA A 154 8.28 9.98 -10.28
CA ALA A 154 8.49 8.55 -10.07
C ALA A 154 8.20 7.73 -11.33
N ALA A 155 7.15 8.08 -12.08
CA ALA A 155 6.81 7.44 -13.36
C ALA A 155 7.89 7.69 -14.42
N ALA A 156 8.36 8.94 -14.55
CA ALA A 156 9.44 9.31 -15.49
C ALA A 156 10.76 8.58 -15.16
N GLN A 157 11.08 8.40 -13.87
CA GLN A 157 12.27 7.65 -13.44
C GLN A 157 12.13 6.14 -13.67
N SER A 158 10.91 5.61 -13.78
CA SER A 158 10.68 4.20 -14.11
C SER A 158 10.82 3.93 -15.62
N GLU A 159 10.55 4.93 -16.47
CA GLU A 159 10.69 4.83 -17.93
C GLU A 159 12.15 4.98 -18.40
N ASP A 160 12.99 5.70 -17.64
CA ASP A 160 14.42 5.92 -17.98
C ASP A 160 15.34 4.81 -17.41
N ARG A 161 14.80 3.73 -16.92
CA ARG A 161 15.60 2.54 -16.59
C ARG A 161 15.87 1.78 -17.89
N PRO A 162 17.11 1.77 -18.40
CA PRO A 162 17.45 1.01 -19.59
C PRO A 162 17.09 -0.45 -19.35
N VAL A 163 16.33 -0.97 -20.29
CA VAL A 163 15.78 -2.34 -20.26
C VAL A 163 16.95 -3.32 -20.25
N GLU A 164 17.27 -3.88 -19.08
CA GLU A 164 18.20 -5.04 -18.94
C GLU A 164 17.69 -6.29 -19.70
N ARG A 165 16.59 -6.19 -20.43
CA ARG A 165 16.06 -7.24 -21.29
C ARG A 165 16.91 -7.48 -22.53
N GLU A 166 17.49 -6.44 -23.12
CA GLU A 166 18.32 -6.61 -24.34
C GLU A 166 19.62 -7.34 -24.05
N ARG A 167 20.24 -7.15 -22.88
CA ARG A 167 21.45 -7.91 -22.51
C ARG A 167 21.23 -9.38 -22.25
N ARG A 168 20.05 -9.77 -21.78
CA ARG A 168 19.73 -11.19 -21.57
C ARG A 168 19.39 -11.95 -22.85
N GLU A 169 18.90 -11.24 -23.87
CA GLU A 169 18.66 -11.86 -25.19
C GLU A 169 19.95 -12.01 -25.99
N GLU A 170 20.89 -11.08 -25.88
CA GLU A 170 22.23 -11.19 -26.49
C GLU A 170 23.08 -12.27 -25.81
N ASP A 171 23.06 -12.39 -24.49
CA ASP A 171 23.77 -13.45 -23.76
C ASP A 171 23.18 -14.85 -24.04
N ASN A 172 21.90 -14.95 -24.29
CA ASN A 172 21.24 -16.24 -24.63
C ASN A 172 21.42 -16.65 -26.08
N ALA A 173 21.62 -15.68 -27.01
CA ALA A 173 21.95 -15.94 -28.40
C ALA A 173 23.39 -16.42 -28.59
N ALA A 174 24.30 -15.96 -27.72
CA ALA A 174 25.72 -16.35 -27.78
C ALA A 174 26.00 -17.77 -27.24
N LEU A 175 25.07 -18.36 -26.49
CA LEU A 175 25.19 -19.72 -25.89
C LEU A 175 24.53 -20.81 -26.74
N GLY A 176 23.92 -20.47 -27.91
CA GLY A 176 23.13 -21.40 -28.73
C GLY A 176 23.86 -22.01 -29.95
N GLU A 177 25.11 -21.62 -30.25
CA GLU A 177 25.78 -22.04 -31.51
C GLU A 177 26.79 -23.20 -31.39
N ASP A 178 27.00 -23.77 -30.20
CA ASP A 178 27.97 -24.88 -30.01
C ASP A 178 27.33 -26.20 -29.55
N ALA A 179 26.36 -26.75 -30.25
CA ALA A 179 25.96 -28.15 -30.08
C ALA A 179 25.37 -28.75 -31.36
N ALA A 180 26.20 -29.01 -32.32
CA ALA A 180 25.84 -29.99 -33.40
C ALA A 180 26.20 -31.39 -32.89
N PRO A 181 25.28 -32.35 -32.87
CA PRO A 181 25.63 -33.74 -32.62
C PRO A 181 26.14 -34.38 -33.92
N GLU A 182 27.36 -34.87 -33.89
CA GLU A 182 27.91 -35.78 -34.91
C GLU A 182 27.05 -37.05 -35.01
N ALA A 183 26.60 -37.33 -36.20
CA ALA A 183 25.98 -38.62 -36.58
C ALA A 183 27.04 -39.70 -36.62
N GLY A 184 27.07 -40.57 -35.63
CA GLY A 184 27.82 -41.80 -35.63
C GLY A 184 27.04 -42.92 -36.29
N ASP A 185 27.39 -43.18 -37.52
CA ASP A 185 27.10 -44.43 -38.24
C ASP A 185 27.84 -45.59 -37.61
N SER A 186 27.17 -46.67 -37.27
CA SER A 186 27.75 -47.97 -37.17
C SER A 186 26.71 -49.06 -37.39
N GLY A 187 26.77 -49.57 -38.58
CA GLY A 187 26.34 -50.80 -39.02
C GLY A 187 27.01 -52.00 -38.33
N GLY A 188 26.39 -53.15 -38.47
CA GLY A 188 27.06 -54.46 -38.41
C GLY A 188 26.36 -55.50 -37.59
N SER A 189 25.66 -56.34 -38.26
CA SER A 189 25.69 -57.80 -38.24
C SER A 189 25.80 -58.54 -36.89
N GLY A 190 24.87 -59.47 -36.72
CA GLY A 190 24.99 -60.62 -35.82
C GLY A 190 23.63 -61.16 -35.44
#